data_941a3d664ae9c175b61b4df3da92b779
#
_entry.id   941a3d664ae9c175b61b4df3da92b779
#
_cell.length_a   1.000
_cell.length_b   1.000
_cell.length_c   1.000
_cell.angle_alpha   90.00
_cell.angle_beta   90.00
_cell.angle_gamma   90.00
#
_symmetry.space_group_name_H-M   'P 1'
#
loop_
_entity.id
_entity.type
_entity.pdbx_description
1 polymer ?
#
loop_
_entity_poly.entity_id
_entity_poly.type
_entity_poly.pdbx_seq_one_letter_code
_entity_poly.pdbx_strand_id
1 'polypeptide(L)'
;APLLLQLVSRFSRILLTTTVQGYEGTGRGFLLKFCARFPQLHRFTLRQPVRWAPECPLENIVSEALIFDDEAFAQAPHGAIAISAFYQQTWRETPVLPRAVYQLLSGAHYRTSPLDLRRMMDAPGQHFLQATANNRVAGALWLVEEGGLSAELSQAVWGGFRRPRG
;
A
#
# COMPACT_ATOMS: atom_id res chain seq x y z
N ALA A 1 15.23 -7.42 9.86
CA ALA A 1 16.35 -7.24 8.93
C ALA A 1 17.78 -7.26 9.52
N PRO A 2 18.04 -7.26 10.86
CA PRO A 2 19.42 -7.30 11.35
C PRO A 2 20.17 -8.55 10.89
N LEU A 3 19.53 -9.72 10.97
CA LEU A 3 20.12 -10.99 10.52
C LEU A 3 20.49 -10.98 9.02
N LEU A 4 19.63 -10.40 8.19
CA LEU A 4 19.90 -10.32 6.75
C LEU A 4 21.10 -9.41 6.44
N LEU A 5 21.25 -8.31 7.18
CA LEU A 5 22.41 -7.44 7.07
C LEU A 5 23.71 -8.16 7.46
N GLN A 6 23.67 -8.94 8.54
CA GLN A 6 24.82 -9.78 8.97
C GLN A 6 25.19 -10.82 7.91
N LEU A 7 24.19 -11.47 7.28
CA LEU A 7 24.44 -12.42 6.20
C LEU A 7 25.12 -11.75 5.00
N VAL A 8 24.57 -10.60 4.55
CA VAL A 8 25.13 -9.87 3.40
C VAL A 8 26.54 -9.35 3.68
N SER A 9 26.85 -8.96 4.93
CA SER A 9 28.21 -8.53 5.29
C SER A 9 29.22 -9.69 5.38
N ARG A 10 28.73 -10.90 5.65
CA ARG A 10 29.59 -12.08 5.86
C ARG A 10 29.94 -12.84 4.59
N PHE A 11 29.07 -12.78 3.58
CA PHE A 11 29.22 -13.54 2.36
C PHE A 11 29.42 -12.61 1.15
N SER A 12 30.42 -12.90 0.32
CA SER A 12 30.73 -12.11 -0.87
C SER A 12 29.78 -12.35 -2.04
N ARG A 13 29.07 -13.46 -2.03
CA ARG A 13 28.07 -13.82 -3.07
C ARG A 13 26.82 -14.34 -2.40
N ILE A 14 25.71 -13.64 -2.64
CA ILE A 14 24.40 -13.98 -2.07
C ILE A 14 23.35 -13.81 -3.16
N LEU A 15 22.44 -14.77 -3.26
CA LEU A 15 21.22 -14.68 -4.03
C LEU A 15 20.05 -14.53 -3.04
N LEU A 16 19.27 -13.47 -3.18
CA LEU A 16 18.07 -13.24 -2.40
C LEU A 16 16.86 -13.25 -3.34
N THR A 17 15.83 -13.99 -2.98
CA THR A 17 14.58 -14.07 -3.72
C THR A 17 13.44 -13.55 -2.86
N THR A 18 12.52 -12.82 -3.46
CA THR A 18 11.31 -12.29 -2.80
C THR A 18 10.20 -12.11 -3.81
N THR A 19 8.97 -12.14 -3.34
CA THR A 19 7.81 -11.65 -4.08
C THR A 19 7.61 -10.18 -3.73
N VAL A 20 7.41 -9.32 -4.72
CA VAL A 20 7.22 -7.88 -4.53
C VAL A 20 5.75 -7.57 -4.31
N GLN A 21 4.90 -8.22 -5.07
CA GLN A 21 3.45 -8.12 -5.00
C GLN A 21 2.91 -9.40 -4.38
N GLY A 22 2.17 -9.27 -3.32
CA GLY A 22 1.58 -10.42 -2.65
C GLY A 22 0.99 -10.07 -1.31
N TYR A 23 0.28 -11.03 -0.77
CA TYR A 23 -0.48 -10.92 0.47
C TYR A 23 0.35 -10.46 1.67
N GLU A 24 1.63 -10.72 1.68
CA GLU A 24 2.50 -10.47 2.83
C GLU A 24 3.09 -9.06 2.89
N GLY A 25 2.95 -8.25 1.85
CA GLY A 25 3.39 -6.85 1.82
C GLY A 25 4.88 -6.59 2.10
N THR A 26 5.65 -7.65 2.34
CA THR A 26 7.06 -7.56 2.79
C THR A 26 8.04 -7.27 1.67
N GLY A 27 7.73 -7.68 0.44
CA GLY A 27 8.62 -7.54 -0.71
C GLY A 27 8.93 -6.10 -1.07
N ARG A 28 7.95 -5.22 -1.01
CA ARG A 28 8.15 -3.80 -1.29
C ARG A 28 9.01 -3.11 -0.23
N GLY A 29 8.74 -3.36 1.04
CA GLY A 29 9.57 -2.88 2.14
C GLY A 29 11.01 -3.40 2.06
N PHE A 30 11.19 -4.63 1.59
CA PHE A 30 12.49 -5.20 1.32
C PHE A 30 13.22 -4.43 0.21
N LEU A 31 12.56 -4.17 -0.91
CA LEU A 31 13.16 -3.40 -2.02
C LEU A 31 13.51 -1.98 -1.63
N LEU A 32 12.59 -1.25 -0.99
CA LEU A 32 12.75 0.17 -0.67
C LEU A 32 13.69 0.43 0.51
N LYS A 33 13.73 -0.45 1.50
CA LYS A 33 14.49 -0.22 2.74
C LYS A 33 15.77 -1.03 2.83
N PHE A 34 15.76 -2.27 2.32
CA PHE A 34 16.93 -3.13 2.39
C PHE A 34 17.78 -3.00 1.13
N CYS A 35 17.20 -3.24 -0.05
CA CYS A 35 17.97 -3.23 -1.30
C CYS A 35 18.55 -1.84 -1.62
N ALA A 36 17.89 -0.76 -1.23
CA ALA A 36 18.39 0.61 -1.43
C ALA A 36 19.72 0.90 -0.70
N ARG A 37 20.09 0.07 0.27
CA ARG A 37 21.38 0.20 1.00
C ARG A 37 22.57 -0.39 0.24
N PHE A 38 22.31 -1.12 -0.83
CA PHE A 38 23.33 -1.84 -1.60
C PHE A 38 23.30 -1.40 -3.06
N PRO A 39 23.98 -0.30 -3.42
CA PRO A 39 23.99 0.23 -4.79
C PRO A 39 24.59 -0.75 -5.81
N GLN A 40 25.43 -1.69 -5.38
CA GLN A 40 26.01 -2.75 -6.20
C GLN A 40 25.09 -3.95 -6.42
N LEU A 41 23.87 -3.93 -5.91
CA LEU A 41 22.92 -5.04 -6.03
C LEU A 41 22.47 -5.19 -7.49
N HIS A 42 22.63 -6.36 -8.05
CA HIS A 42 22.03 -6.71 -9.33
C HIS A 42 20.60 -7.22 -9.11
N ARG A 43 19.63 -6.57 -9.76
CA ARG A 43 18.21 -6.93 -9.63
C ARG A 43 17.74 -7.63 -10.89
N PHE A 44 17.14 -8.80 -10.69
CA PHE A 44 16.48 -9.57 -11.74
C PHE A 44 14.99 -9.68 -11.40
N THR A 45 14.14 -9.44 -12.39
CA THR A 45 12.69 -9.59 -12.25
C THR A 45 12.23 -10.71 -13.17
N LEU A 46 11.63 -11.74 -12.58
CA LEU A 46 10.97 -12.81 -13.33
C LEU A 46 9.57 -12.31 -13.71
N ARG A 47 9.32 -12.15 -15.01
CA ARG A 47 8.05 -11.60 -15.51
C ARG A 47 7.09 -12.67 -15.99
N GLN A 48 7.59 -13.84 -16.35
CA GLN A 48 6.75 -14.93 -16.82
C GLN A 48 6.38 -15.85 -15.66
N PRO A 49 5.09 -16.10 -15.43
CA PRO A 49 4.65 -17.07 -14.44
C PRO A 49 5.07 -18.48 -14.86
N VAL A 50 5.40 -19.33 -13.89
CA VAL A 50 5.79 -20.72 -14.14
C VAL A 50 4.59 -21.68 -14.00
N ARG A 51 3.60 -21.28 -13.18
CA ARG A 51 2.47 -22.15 -12.82
C ARG A 51 1.27 -22.02 -13.74
N TRP A 52 1.18 -20.93 -14.51
CA TRP A 52 0.09 -20.64 -15.44
C TRP A 52 0.60 -19.91 -16.68
N ALA A 53 -0.23 -19.86 -17.70
CA ALA A 53 0.13 -19.18 -18.95
C ALA A 53 0.27 -17.67 -18.76
N PRO A 54 1.13 -17.01 -19.51
CA PRO A 54 1.14 -15.55 -19.60
C PRO A 54 -0.26 -15.04 -19.96
N GLU A 55 -0.61 -13.86 -19.43
CA GLU A 55 -1.92 -13.24 -19.66
C GLU A 55 -3.12 -14.07 -19.15
N CYS A 56 -2.92 -14.82 -18.08
CA CYS A 56 -3.99 -15.58 -17.44
C CYS A 56 -5.16 -14.66 -17.04
N PRO A 57 -6.40 -14.91 -17.55
CA PRO A 57 -7.53 -14.03 -17.23
C PRO A 57 -7.84 -13.93 -15.74
N LEU A 58 -7.61 -15.01 -14.98
CA LEU A 58 -7.79 -15.01 -13.53
C LEU A 58 -6.76 -14.12 -12.84
N GLU A 59 -5.49 -14.17 -13.25
CA GLU A 59 -4.44 -13.29 -12.72
C GLU A 59 -4.77 -11.82 -12.99
N ASN A 60 -5.22 -11.51 -14.21
CA ASN A 60 -5.61 -10.15 -14.58
C ASN A 60 -6.78 -9.64 -13.73
N ILE A 61 -7.82 -10.44 -13.55
CA ILE A 61 -8.97 -10.08 -12.70
C ILE A 61 -8.53 -9.87 -11.25
N VAL A 62 -7.69 -10.75 -10.70
CA VAL A 62 -7.19 -10.62 -9.33
C VAL A 62 -6.31 -9.39 -9.18
N SER A 63 -5.41 -9.14 -10.13
CA SER A 63 -4.53 -7.97 -10.13
C SER A 63 -5.32 -6.66 -10.22
N GLU A 64 -6.35 -6.64 -11.06
CA GLU A 64 -7.23 -5.48 -11.19
C GLU A 64 -8.09 -5.27 -9.93
N ALA A 65 -8.69 -6.32 -9.40
CA ALA A 65 -9.54 -6.26 -8.21
C ALA A 65 -8.77 -5.83 -6.95
N LEU A 66 -7.52 -6.25 -6.83
CA LEU A 66 -6.66 -5.92 -5.68
C LEU A 66 -5.73 -4.73 -5.92
N ILE A 67 -5.81 -4.13 -7.11
CA ILE A 67 -5.01 -2.96 -7.50
C ILE A 67 -3.51 -3.24 -7.32
N PHE A 68 -3.04 -4.37 -7.85
CA PHE A 68 -1.63 -4.75 -7.79
C PHE A 68 -0.76 -4.02 -8.80
N ASP A 69 -1.34 -3.37 -9.79
CA ASP A 69 -0.61 -2.61 -10.80
C ASP A 69 0.06 -1.41 -10.15
N ASP A 70 1.36 -1.51 -9.99
CA ASP A 70 2.22 -0.40 -9.62
C ASP A 70 2.43 0.49 -10.86
N GLU A 71 1.49 1.34 -11.19
CA GLU A 71 1.87 2.56 -11.90
C GLU A 71 2.71 3.37 -10.92
N ALA A 72 4.01 3.20 -11.04
CA ALA A 72 4.94 4.02 -10.30
C ALA A 72 4.57 5.48 -10.55
N PHE A 73 4.32 6.22 -9.48
CA PHE A 73 4.21 7.68 -9.55
C PHE A 73 5.57 8.23 -10.00
N ALA A 74 5.83 8.14 -11.31
CA ALA A 74 7.13 8.40 -11.90
C ALA A 74 7.57 9.86 -11.67
N GLN A 75 6.63 10.76 -11.47
CA GLN A 75 6.88 12.17 -11.12
C GLN A 75 5.71 12.73 -10.31
N ALA A 76 6.03 13.49 -9.26
CA ALA A 76 5.04 14.27 -8.54
C ALA A 76 4.36 15.25 -9.52
N PRO A 77 3.02 15.32 -9.52
CA PRO A 77 2.34 16.28 -10.38
C PRO A 77 2.69 17.71 -9.93
N HIS A 78 2.98 18.57 -10.92
CA HIS A 78 3.29 19.98 -10.69
C HIS A 78 2.08 20.83 -11.08
N GLY A 79 1.88 21.98 -10.43
CA GLY A 79 0.82 22.93 -10.73
C GLY A 79 0.02 23.36 -9.51
N ALA A 80 -1.05 24.10 -9.75
CA ALA A 80 -1.97 24.52 -8.69
C ALA A 80 -2.63 23.29 -8.05
N ILE A 81 -2.64 23.24 -6.73
CA ILE A 81 -3.21 22.14 -5.96
C ILE A 81 -4.65 22.47 -5.62
N ALA A 82 -5.57 21.56 -5.98
CA ALA A 82 -6.94 21.55 -5.54
C ALA A 82 -7.13 20.46 -4.48
N ILE A 83 -7.83 20.79 -3.39
CA ILE A 83 -8.15 19.82 -2.34
C ILE A 83 -9.65 19.55 -2.39
N SER A 84 -10.04 18.28 -2.39
CA SER A 84 -11.43 17.86 -2.35
C SER A 84 -11.61 16.58 -1.54
N ALA A 85 -12.82 16.40 -1.00
CA ALA A 85 -13.22 15.15 -0.39
C ALA A 85 -13.81 14.23 -1.46
N PHE A 86 -13.70 12.94 -1.23
CA PHE A 86 -14.49 11.93 -1.93
C PHE A 86 -15.04 10.91 -0.93
N TYR A 87 -16.03 10.15 -1.36
CA TYR A 87 -16.78 9.23 -0.52
C TYR A 87 -16.69 7.80 -1.07
N GLN A 88 -17.08 6.83 -0.26
CA GLN A 88 -17.10 5.42 -0.69
C GLN A 88 -17.95 5.17 -1.94
N GLN A 89 -19.02 5.93 -2.11
CA GLN A 89 -19.84 5.84 -3.32
C GLN A 89 -19.03 6.14 -4.60
N THR A 90 -18.00 6.96 -4.53
CA THR A 90 -17.11 7.30 -5.65
C THR A 90 -16.41 6.07 -6.24
N TRP A 91 -16.21 5.00 -5.47
CA TRP A 91 -15.70 3.73 -5.98
C TRP A 91 -16.60 3.10 -7.05
N ARG A 92 -17.91 3.34 -6.96
CA ARG A 92 -18.89 2.82 -7.91
C ARG A 92 -19.08 3.73 -9.12
N GLU A 93 -19.04 5.04 -8.89
CA GLU A 93 -19.32 6.04 -9.91
C GLU A 93 -18.11 6.38 -10.77
N THR A 94 -16.97 6.59 -10.14
CA THR A 94 -15.72 7.01 -10.80
C THR A 94 -14.51 6.34 -10.13
N PRO A 95 -14.30 5.03 -10.32
CA PRO A 95 -13.30 4.24 -9.59
C PRO A 95 -11.84 4.67 -9.85
N VAL A 96 -11.59 5.41 -10.92
CA VAL A 96 -10.23 5.86 -11.28
C VAL A 96 -9.60 6.70 -10.17
N LEU A 97 -10.39 7.59 -9.56
CA LEU A 97 -9.91 8.49 -8.54
C LEU A 97 -9.56 7.78 -7.22
N PRO A 98 -10.48 7.05 -6.55
CA PRO A 98 -10.14 6.33 -5.34
C PRO A 98 -9.08 5.25 -5.57
N ARG A 99 -9.00 4.66 -6.76
CA ARG A 99 -7.92 3.74 -7.16
C ARG A 99 -6.56 4.44 -7.09
N ALA A 100 -6.43 5.63 -7.68
CA ALA A 100 -5.20 6.41 -7.64
C ALA A 100 -4.81 6.82 -6.21
N VAL A 101 -5.79 7.17 -5.37
CA VAL A 101 -5.59 7.45 -3.94
C VAL A 101 -5.08 6.22 -3.20
N TYR A 102 -5.69 5.05 -3.42
CA TYR A 102 -5.23 3.81 -2.79
C TYR A 102 -3.81 3.45 -3.24
N GLN A 103 -3.49 3.57 -4.53
CA GLN A 103 -2.15 3.33 -5.05
C GLN A 103 -1.12 4.27 -4.42
N LEU A 104 -1.45 5.56 -4.25
CA LEU A 104 -0.57 6.51 -3.58
C LEU A 104 -0.33 6.12 -2.11
N LEU A 105 -1.37 5.81 -1.36
CA LEU A 105 -1.28 5.40 0.05
C LEU A 105 -0.52 4.08 0.19
N SER A 106 -0.80 3.09 -0.64
CA SER A 106 -0.08 1.81 -0.64
C SER A 106 1.37 1.96 -1.03
N GLY A 107 1.67 2.89 -1.94
CA GLY A 107 3.02 3.25 -2.34
C GLY A 107 3.83 3.91 -1.22
N ALA A 108 3.19 4.75 -0.44
CA ALA A 108 3.83 5.47 0.67
C ALA A 108 3.95 4.60 1.94
N HIS A 109 3.06 3.62 2.13
CA HIS A 109 2.98 2.84 3.35
C HIS A 109 3.30 1.35 3.10
N TYR A 110 4.38 0.86 3.69
CA TYR A 110 4.91 -0.50 3.45
C TYR A 110 4.06 -1.65 4.03
N ARG A 111 2.99 -1.37 4.75
CA ARG A 111 2.10 -2.36 5.39
C ARG A 111 0.70 -2.38 4.84
N THR A 112 0.45 -1.72 3.72
CA THR A 112 -0.88 -1.74 3.11
C THR A 112 -1.20 -3.14 2.59
N SER A 113 -2.40 -3.59 2.86
CA SER A 113 -2.89 -4.94 2.56
C SER A 113 -4.20 -4.88 1.75
N PRO A 114 -4.62 -5.97 1.10
CA PRO A 114 -5.95 -6.05 0.49
C PRO A 114 -7.10 -5.79 1.47
N LEU A 115 -6.88 -6.04 2.77
CA LEU A 115 -7.86 -5.71 3.81
C LEU A 115 -8.07 -4.20 3.95
N ASP A 116 -7.01 -3.41 3.78
CA ASP A 116 -7.11 -1.94 3.82
C ASP A 116 -7.88 -1.42 2.62
N LEU A 117 -7.68 -2.01 1.42
CA LEU A 117 -8.51 -1.70 0.25
C LEU A 117 -9.99 -1.97 0.53
N ARG A 118 -10.31 -3.13 1.08
CA ARG A 118 -11.68 -3.48 1.46
C ARG A 118 -12.26 -2.51 2.50
N ARG A 119 -11.47 -2.12 3.50
CA ARG A 119 -11.89 -1.11 4.49
C ARG A 119 -12.21 0.23 3.85
N MET A 120 -11.36 0.70 2.93
CA MET A 120 -11.62 1.92 2.18
C MET A 120 -12.92 1.86 1.37
N MET A 121 -13.27 0.69 0.83
CA MET A 121 -14.47 0.52 0.01
C MET A 121 -15.75 0.36 0.85
N ASP A 122 -15.71 -0.41 1.94
CA ASP A 122 -16.90 -0.98 2.57
C ASP A 122 -17.08 -0.59 4.04
N ALA A 123 -16.00 -0.26 4.77
CA ALA A 123 -16.12 -0.02 6.21
C ALA A 123 -16.79 1.33 6.50
N PRO A 124 -17.65 1.43 7.51
CA PRO A 124 -18.24 2.69 7.93
C PRO A 124 -17.20 3.64 8.56
N GLY A 125 -17.54 4.92 8.68
CA GLY A 125 -16.69 5.92 9.35
C GLY A 125 -15.40 6.23 8.63
N GLN A 126 -15.34 6.05 7.30
CA GLN A 126 -14.18 6.36 6.49
C GLN A 126 -14.34 7.72 5.79
N HIS A 127 -13.34 8.56 5.91
CA HIS A 127 -13.28 9.87 5.28
C HIS A 127 -12.02 10.00 4.43
N PHE A 128 -12.17 10.55 3.25
CA PHE A 128 -11.07 10.67 2.30
C PHE A 128 -10.94 12.10 1.81
N LEU A 129 -9.72 12.61 1.86
CA LEU A 129 -9.34 13.86 1.20
C LEU A 129 -8.24 13.55 0.18
N GLN A 130 -8.28 14.26 -0.91
CA GLN A 130 -7.27 14.20 -1.94
C GLN A 130 -6.79 15.61 -2.31
N ALA A 131 -5.53 15.69 -2.65
CA ALA A 131 -4.93 16.83 -3.31
C ALA A 131 -4.63 16.43 -4.76
N THR A 132 -5.09 17.21 -5.71
CA THR A 132 -4.84 16.98 -7.14
C THR A 132 -4.14 18.16 -7.76
N ALA A 133 -3.26 17.90 -8.73
CA ALA A 133 -2.66 18.89 -9.61
C ALA A 133 -2.74 18.36 -11.04
N ASN A 134 -3.24 19.18 -11.98
CA ASN A 134 -3.44 18.77 -13.38
C ASN A 134 -4.21 17.43 -13.51
N ASN A 135 -5.30 17.27 -12.77
CA ASN A 135 -6.14 16.05 -12.71
C ASN A 135 -5.41 14.77 -12.26
N ARG A 136 -4.24 14.90 -11.65
CA ARG A 136 -3.49 13.78 -11.08
C ARG A 136 -3.43 13.89 -9.57
N VAL A 137 -3.56 12.79 -8.86
CA VAL A 137 -3.45 12.75 -7.40
C VAL A 137 -2.02 13.06 -6.98
N ALA A 138 -1.86 14.14 -6.20
CA ALA A 138 -0.59 14.61 -5.65
C ALA A 138 -0.43 14.24 -4.17
N GLY A 139 -1.55 14.08 -3.47
CA GLY A 139 -1.58 13.75 -2.06
C GLY A 139 -2.91 13.13 -1.67
N ALA A 140 -2.93 12.38 -0.60
CA ALA A 140 -4.13 11.74 -0.08
C ALA A 140 -4.10 11.67 1.44
N LEU A 141 -5.26 11.76 2.05
CA LEU A 141 -5.48 11.55 3.47
C LEU A 141 -6.67 10.61 3.65
N TRP A 142 -6.45 9.57 4.41
CA TRP A 142 -7.48 8.62 4.85
C TRP A 142 -7.65 8.77 6.36
N LEU A 143 -8.84 9.14 6.77
CA LEU A 143 -9.25 9.30 8.15
C LEU A 143 -10.27 8.23 8.50
N VAL A 144 -10.15 7.68 9.68
CA VAL A 144 -11.07 6.67 10.21
C VAL A 144 -11.68 7.21 11.50
N GLU A 145 -13.00 7.16 11.60
CA GLU A 145 -13.68 7.45 12.86
C GLU A 145 -13.40 6.31 13.84
N GLU A 146 -12.79 6.64 14.97
CA GLU A 146 -12.62 5.71 16.09
C GLU A 146 -13.39 6.23 17.30
N GLY A 147 -14.11 5.33 17.96
CA GLY A 147 -14.88 5.72 19.14
C GLY A 147 -15.93 4.70 19.53
N GLY A 148 -16.95 5.15 20.29
CA GLY A 148 -18.03 4.29 20.78
C GLY A 148 -17.59 3.30 21.85
N LEU A 149 -16.42 3.49 22.45
CA LEU A 149 -15.93 2.67 23.54
C LEU A 149 -16.77 2.89 24.82
N SER A 150 -17.00 1.85 25.61
CA SER A 150 -17.57 2.01 26.95
C SER A 150 -16.67 2.90 27.82
N ALA A 151 -17.22 3.55 28.83
CA ALA A 151 -16.44 4.39 29.74
C ALA A 151 -15.26 3.64 30.37
N GLU A 152 -15.46 2.39 30.79
CA GLU A 152 -14.41 1.51 31.31
C GLU A 152 -13.29 1.26 30.29
N LEU A 153 -13.68 0.96 29.05
CA LEU A 153 -12.73 0.67 27.99
C LEU A 153 -11.96 1.94 27.58
N SER A 154 -12.65 3.07 27.53
CA SER A 154 -12.03 4.38 27.27
C SER A 154 -10.99 4.72 28.35
N GLN A 155 -11.32 4.48 29.59
CA GLN A 155 -10.41 4.74 30.72
C GLN A 155 -9.21 3.79 30.71
N ALA A 156 -9.40 2.52 30.34
CA ALA A 156 -8.32 1.54 30.19
C ALA A 156 -7.38 1.88 29.02
N VAL A 157 -7.91 2.38 27.91
CA VAL A 157 -7.14 2.87 26.76
C VAL A 157 -6.36 4.15 27.15
N TRP A 158 -7.01 5.09 27.79
CA TRP A 158 -6.38 6.33 28.28
C TRP A 158 -5.23 6.04 29.27
N GLY A 159 -5.45 5.10 30.19
CA GLY A 159 -4.43 4.67 31.14
C GLY A 159 -3.33 3.79 30.57
N GLY A 160 -3.40 3.45 29.28
CA GLY A 160 -2.39 2.59 28.64
C GLY A 160 -2.50 1.11 28.95
N PHE A 161 -3.55 0.68 29.68
CA PHE A 161 -3.77 -0.71 30.06
C PHE A 161 -4.34 -1.57 28.94
N ARG A 162 -4.93 -0.95 27.92
CA ARG A 162 -5.46 -1.62 26.74
C ARG A 162 -5.15 -0.84 25.47
N ARG A 163 -4.96 -1.60 24.37
CA ARG A 163 -4.94 -1.02 23.03
C ARG A 163 -6.24 -1.39 22.33
N PRO A 164 -6.96 -0.43 21.71
CA PRO A 164 -8.08 -0.77 20.86
C PRO A 164 -7.58 -1.68 19.74
N ARG A 165 -8.31 -2.76 19.49
CA ARG A 165 -8.11 -3.57 18.29
C ARG A 165 -9.07 -3.00 17.25
N GLY A 166 -8.51 -2.37 16.22
CA GLY A 166 -9.26 -1.97 15.05
C GLY A 166 -9.60 -3.16 14.17
#